data_71314713a3de0f94f9ec85c67cfeb57d
#
_entry.id   71314713a3de0f94f9ec85c67cfeb57d
#
_cell.length_a   1.000
_cell.length_b   1.000
_cell.length_c   1.000
_cell.angle_alpha   90.00
_cell.angle_beta   90.00
_cell.angle_gamma   90.00
#
_symmetry.space_group_name_H-M   'P 1'
#
loop_
_entity.id
_entity.type
_entity.pdbx_description
1 polymer ?
#
loop_
_entity_poly.entity_id
_entity_poly.type
_entity_poly.pdbx_seq_one_letter_code
_entity_poly.pdbx_strand_id
1 'polypeptide(L)'
;MRSVILISAAALTVASCAQPGTPEGNNTAAFTRELAGRVAGRPQSCIGVMQGSPNLRVINGQTLAYEQGTTMWVNHLRSRCPAIEPYNTVIVEPQLGTQYCSGDHIRGLEPSAIIPGPICFLGEWVPYRKP
;
A
#
# COMPACT_ATOMS: atom_id res chain seq x y z
N MET A 1 -4.81 68.00 -25.22
CA MET A 1 -5.43 67.22 -24.15
C MET A 1 -5.17 65.73 -24.46
N ARG A 2 -4.21 65.11 -23.78
CA ARG A 2 -3.89 63.66 -23.94
C ARG A 2 -4.38 62.93 -22.71
N SER A 3 -5.46 62.14 -22.86
CA SER A 3 -5.97 61.27 -21.81
C SER A 3 -5.07 60.02 -21.69
N VAL A 4 -4.47 59.85 -20.54
CA VAL A 4 -3.73 58.65 -20.19
C VAL A 4 -4.69 57.69 -19.49
N ILE A 5 -4.97 56.55 -20.14
CA ILE A 5 -5.77 55.46 -19.56
C ILE A 5 -4.82 54.57 -18.79
N LEU A 6 -4.94 54.55 -17.44
CA LEU A 6 -4.26 53.63 -16.56
C LEU A 6 -5.04 52.31 -16.54
N ILE A 7 -4.46 51.24 -17.11
CA ILE A 7 -5.00 49.89 -17.02
C ILE A 7 -4.43 49.25 -15.76
N SER A 8 -5.27 49.10 -14.74
CA SER A 8 -4.91 48.31 -13.53
C SER A 8 -5.04 46.85 -13.84
N ALA A 9 -3.92 46.13 -13.87
CA ALA A 9 -3.90 44.68 -13.96
C ALA A 9 -4.17 44.09 -12.56
N ALA A 10 -5.35 43.51 -12.39
CA ALA A 10 -5.67 42.72 -11.17
C ALA A 10 -5.00 41.33 -11.28
N ALA A 11 -4.01 41.07 -10.47
CA ALA A 11 -3.41 39.77 -10.34
C ALA A 11 -4.35 38.85 -9.53
N LEU A 12 -4.95 37.86 -10.17
CA LEU A 12 -5.69 36.78 -9.51
C LEU A 12 -4.68 35.78 -8.92
N THR A 13 -4.48 35.85 -7.63
CA THR A 13 -3.75 34.79 -6.88
C THR A 13 -4.65 33.58 -6.72
N VAL A 14 -4.39 32.52 -7.48
CA VAL A 14 -5.05 31.22 -7.29
C VAL A 14 -4.46 30.58 -6.03
N ALA A 15 -5.18 30.64 -4.92
CA ALA A 15 -4.85 29.89 -3.72
C ALA A 15 -5.06 28.41 -4.01
N SER A 16 -3.98 27.67 -4.26
CA SER A 16 -4.01 26.23 -4.37
C SER A 16 -4.25 25.65 -2.97
N CYS A 17 -5.47 25.24 -2.68
CA CYS A 17 -5.77 24.46 -1.48
C CYS A 17 -5.13 23.09 -1.65
N ALA A 18 -4.00 22.85 -0.96
CA ALA A 18 -3.44 21.52 -0.80
C ALA A 18 -4.45 20.69 -0.01
N GLN A 19 -5.11 19.73 -0.65
CA GLN A 19 -5.98 18.80 0.03
C GLN A 19 -5.12 17.88 0.92
N PRO A 20 -5.51 17.68 2.20
CA PRO A 20 -4.83 16.69 3.04
C PRO A 20 -4.92 15.32 2.36
N GLY A 21 -3.76 14.67 2.20
CA GLY A 21 -3.70 13.34 1.59
C GLY A 21 -4.56 12.34 2.37
N THR A 22 -5.17 11.38 1.65
CA THR A 22 -5.87 10.28 2.31
C THR A 22 -4.89 9.44 3.15
N PRO A 23 -5.32 8.77 4.23
CA PRO A 23 -4.46 7.89 5.01
C PRO A 23 -3.74 6.84 4.15
N GLU A 24 -4.43 6.31 3.15
CA GLU A 24 -3.87 5.36 2.17
C GLU A 24 -2.75 5.99 1.33
N GLY A 25 -2.95 7.22 0.85
CA GLY A 25 -1.93 7.96 0.09
C GLY A 25 -0.69 8.27 0.93
N ASN A 26 -0.87 8.63 2.19
CA ASN A 26 0.22 8.89 3.11
C ASN A 26 1.04 7.62 3.39
N ASN A 27 0.38 6.47 3.59
CA ASN A 27 1.04 5.18 3.78
C ASN A 27 1.82 4.75 2.54
N THR A 28 1.26 4.93 1.36
CA THR A 28 1.94 4.64 0.09
C THR A 28 3.19 5.50 -0.09
N ALA A 29 3.11 6.79 0.19
CA ALA A 29 4.25 7.71 0.10
C ALA A 29 5.34 7.37 1.13
N ALA A 30 4.96 7.03 2.37
CA ALA A 30 5.88 6.60 3.41
C ALA A 30 6.58 5.29 3.02
N PHE A 31 5.85 4.33 2.50
CA PHE A 31 6.38 3.05 2.05
C PHE A 31 7.33 3.19 0.86
N THR A 32 7.02 4.07 -0.09
CA THR A 32 7.94 4.38 -1.20
C THR A 32 9.27 4.91 -0.68
N ARG A 33 9.27 5.77 0.33
CA ARG A 33 10.51 6.25 0.98
C ARG A 33 11.25 5.14 1.71
N GLU A 34 10.53 4.21 2.34
CA GLU A 34 11.12 3.05 3.02
C GLU A 34 11.81 2.08 2.05
N LEU A 35 11.29 1.95 0.84
CA LEU A 35 11.92 1.16 -0.22
C LEU A 35 13.07 1.89 -0.94
N ALA A 36 13.23 3.20 -0.73
CA ALA A 36 14.30 3.97 -1.36
C ALA A 36 15.68 3.40 -0.98
N GLY A 37 16.55 3.21 -1.99
CA GLY A 37 17.87 2.63 -1.81
C GLY A 37 17.88 1.09 -1.66
N ARG A 38 16.73 0.43 -1.72
CA ARG A 38 16.65 -1.02 -1.80
C ARG A 38 16.57 -1.47 -3.26
N VAL A 39 17.09 -2.65 -3.54
CA VAL A 39 17.08 -3.26 -4.86
C VAL A 39 16.04 -4.38 -4.90
N ALA A 40 15.15 -4.32 -5.89
CA ALA A 40 14.17 -5.36 -6.13
C ALA A 40 14.86 -6.61 -6.69
N GLY A 41 14.56 -7.76 -6.10
CA GLY A 41 14.99 -9.06 -6.58
C GLY A 41 13.96 -9.72 -7.51
N ARG A 42 14.22 -10.97 -7.86
CA ARG A 42 13.30 -11.76 -8.69
C ARG A 42 12.00 -12.05 -7.91
N PRO A 43 10.84 -11.85 -8.52
CA PRO A 43 9.56 -12.27 -7.93
C PRO A 43 9.54 -13.78 -7.61
N GLN A 44 8.84 -14.12 -6.54
CA GLN A 44 8.65 -15.49 -6.07
C GLN A 44 7.17 -15.76 -5.85
N SER A 45 6.74 -16.98 -6.15
CA SER A 45 5.36 -17.38 -5.96
C SER A 45 4.98 -17.53 -4.50
N CYS A 46 5.90 -17.99 -3.66
CA CYS A 46 5.68 -18.23 -2.23
C CYS A 46 6.80 -17.66 -1.38
N ILE A 47 6.45 -17.21 -0.17
CA ILE A 47 7.40 -16.87 0.89
C ILE A 47 7.09 -17.66 2.16
N GLY A 48 8.13 -18.08 2.88
CA GLY A 48 7.96 -18.64 4.22
C GLY A 48 7.57 -17.56 5.22
N VAL A 49 6.58 -17.84 6.05
CA VAL A 49 6.14 -16.89 7.08
C VAL A 49 6.25 -17.55 8.45
N MET A 50 6.64 -16.77 9.45
CA MET A 50 6.61 -17.22 10.84
C MET A 50 5.21 -17.00 11.40
N GLN A 51 4.59 -18.06 11.91
CA GLN A 51 3.28 -17.98 12.55
C GLN A 51 3.33 -17.04 13.74
N GLY A 52 2.30 -16.19 13.85
CA GLY A 52 2.21 -15.21 14.93
C GLY A 52 3.10 -13.98 14.73
N SER A 53 3.78 -13.86 13.59
CA SER A 53 4.56 -12.67 13.28
C SER A 53 3.67 -11.50 12.84
N PRO A 54 3.72 -10.35 13.53
CA PRO A 54 2.96 -9.17 13.15
C PRO A 54 3.55 -8.41 11.96
N ASN A 55 4.39 -9.06 11.17
CA ASN A 55 5.23 -8.40 10.16
C ASN A 55 4.51 -8.16 8.82
N LEU A 56 3.26 -8.63 8.68
CA LEU A 56 2.44 -8.33 7.51
C LEU A 56 1.73 -7.00 7.71
N ARG A 57 1.98 -6.07 6.81
CA ARG A 57 1.39 -4.72 6.83
C ARG A 57 0.59 -4.46 5.56
N VAL A 58 -0.54 -3.79 5.71
CA VAL A 58 -1.27 -3.19 4.60
C VAL A 58 -0.69 -1.81 4.30
N ILE A 59 -0.28 -1.60 3.07
CA ILE A 59 0.18 -0.30 2.59
C ILE A 59 -0.99 0.46 1.98
N ASN A 60 -1.76 -0.21 1.13
CA ASN A 60 -2.98 0.30 0.53
C ASN A 60 -3.85 -0.88 0.05
N GLY A 61 -5.02 -0.61 -0.50
CA GLY A 61 -5.98 -1.62 -0.96
C GLY A 61 -5.47 -2.57 -2.06
N GLN A 62 -4.21 -2.48 -2.45
CA GLN A 62 -3.61 -3.35 -3.47
C GLN A 62 -2.19 -3.80 -3.13
N THR A 63 -1.58 -3.26 -2.07
CA THR A 63 -0.18 -3.52 -1.73
C THR A 63 -0.03 -3.93 -0.28
N LEU A 64 0.61 -5.08 -0.08
CA LEU A 64 1.03 -5.59 1.22
C LEU A 64 2.56 -5.61 1.32
N ALA A 65 3.07 -5.48 2.53
CA ALA A 65 4.48 -5.64 2.84
C ALA A 65 4.66 -6.64 3.98
N TYR A 66 5.65 -7.51 3.84
CA TYR A 66 6.06 -8.45 4.89
C TYR A 66 7.55 -8.29 5.14
N GLU A 67 7.90 -7.98 6.38
CA GLU A 67 9.29 -7.79 6.76
C GLU A 67 9.87 -9.08 7.34
N GLN A 68 11.00 -9.51 6.80
CA GLN A 68 11.72 -10.70 7.26
C GLN A 68 13.22 -10.41 7.31
N GLY A 69 13.74 -10.19 8.50
CA GLY A 69 15.12 -9.79 8.68
C GLY A 69 15.42 -8.48 7.96
N THR A 70 16.37 -8.51 7.03
CA THR A 70 16.74 -7.34 6.21
C THR A 70 15.98 -7.23 4.88
N THR A 71 15.14 -8.22 4.59
CA THR A 71 14.36 -8.27 3.35
C THR A 71 12.94 -7.74 3.59
N MET A 72 12.52 -6.81 2.75
CA MET A 72 11.15 -6.36 2.65
C MET A 72 10.50 -7.06 1.47
N TRP A 73 9.54 -7.93 1.73
CA TRP A 73 8.74 -8.58 0.71
C TRP A 73 7.52 -7.72 0.39
N VAL A 74 7.31 -7.44 -0.88
CA VAL A 74 6.17 -6.66 -1.37
C VAL A 74 5.28 -7.54 -2.22
N ASN A 75 3.99 -7.53 -1.91
CA ASN A 75 2.96 -8.22 -2.68
C ASN A 75 2.01 -7.19 -3.29
N HIS A 76 1.82 -7.28 -4.59
CA HIS A 76 0.74 -6.59 -5.26
C HIS A 76 -0.40 -7.57 -5.49
N LEU A 77 -1.54 -7.32 -4.85
CA LEU A 77 -2.73 -8.13 -5.03
C LEU A 77 -3.12 -8.18 -6.51
N ARG A 78 -3.71 -9.28 -6.95
CA ARG A 78 -4.15 -9.44 -8.35
C ARG A 78 -5.16 -8.39 -8.79
N SER A 79 -5.92 -7.84 -7.84
CA SER A 79 -6.83 -6.72 -8.04
C SER A 79 -6.95 -5.89 -6.76
N ARG A 80 -7.44 -4.66 -6.87
CA ARG A 80 -7.74 -3.85 -5.69
C ARG A 80 -8.79 -4.53 -4.84
N CYS A 81 -8.54 -4.60 -3.54
CA CYS A 81 -9.39 -5.25 -2.57
C CYS A 81 -10.01 -4.22 -1.62
N PRO A 82 -11.32 -3.98 -1.66
CA PRO A 82 -11.95 -2.91 -0.89
C PRO A 82 -11.80 -3.04 0.62
N ALA A 83 -11.75 -4.28 1.15
CA ALA A 83 -11.64 -4.53 2.58
C ALA A 83 -10.19 -4.60 3.08
N ILE A 84 -9.20 -4.50 2.20
CA ILE A 84 -7.79 -4.44 2.58
C ILE A 84 -7.39 -2.98 2.73
N GLU A 85 -7.48 -2.50 3.96
CA GLU A 85 -7.14 -1.13 4.33
C GLU A 85 -6.15 -1.11 5.51
N PRO A 86 -5.36 -0.05 5.69
CA PRO A 86 -4.30 0.01 6.71
C PRO A 86 -4.73 -0.25 8.15
N TYR A 87 -6.00 0.00 8.47
CA TYR A 87 -6.53 -0.18 9.84
C TYR A 87 -7.34 -1.48 10.02
N ASN A 88 -7.56 -2.23 8.95
CA ASN A 88 -8.29 -3.48 9.00
C ASN A 88 -7.36 -4.63 9.36
N THR A 89 -7.91 -5.62 10.06
CA THR A 89 -7.20 -6.88 10.28
C THR A 89 -7.15 -7.66 8.98
N VAL A 90 -5.96 -8.09 8.60
CA VAL A 90 -5.75 -8.93 7.42
C VAL A 90 -5.80 -10.39 7.82
N ILE A 91 -6.64 -11.15 7.14
CA ILE A 91 -6.76 -12.59 7.27
C ILE A 91 -6.23 -13.21 5.99
N VAL A 92 -5.14 -13.94 6.08
CA VAL A 92 -4.59 -14.74 4.98
C VAL A 92 -4.97 -16.19 5.22
N GLU A 93 -5.52 -16.83 4.21
CA GLU A 93 -5.90 -18.26 4.22
C GLU A 93 -4.91 -19.03 3.34
N PRO A 94 -3.75 -19.45 3.89
CA PRO A 94 -2.72 -20.13 3.11
C PRO A 94 -3.17 -21.53 2.75
N GLN A 95 -2.95 -21.93 1.52
CA GLN A 95 -3.23 -23.29 1.06
C GLN A 95 -2.09 -24.25 1.39
N LEU A 96 -0.88 -23.75 1.62
CA LEU A 96 0.34 -24.51 1.89
C LEU A 96 0.93 -24.16 3.26
N GLY A 97 0.19 -24.41 4.32
CA GLY A 97 0.70 -24.43 5.70
C GLY A 97 1.38 -23.12 6.15
N THR A 98 2.70 -23.08 6.18
CA THR A 98 3.51 -21.98 6.72
C THR A 98 4.05 -21.03 5.62
N GLN A 99 3.43 -21.02 4.46
CA GLN A 99 3.82 -20.15 3.34
C GLN A 99 2.66 -19.28 2.89
N TYR A 100 2.97 -18.08 2.44
CA TYR A 100 2.03 -17.23 1.72
C TYR A 100 2.38 -17.27 0.23
N CYS A 101 1.47 -17.80 -0.57
CA CYS A 101 1.69 -18.03 -1.99
C CYS A 101 0.81 -17.14 -2.86
N SER A 102 1.27 -16.87 -4.07
CA SER A 102 0.44 -16.26 -5.10
C SER A 102 -0.81 -17.11 -5.34
N GLY A 103 -1.98 -16.47 -5.28
CA GLY A 103 -3.27 -17.16 -5.38
C GLY A 103 -3.90 -17.53 -4.06
N ASP A 104 -3.20 -17.41 -2.94
CA ASP A 104 -3.81 -17.59 -1.62
C ASP A 104 -4.90 -16.53 -1.40
N HIS A 105 -5.91 -16.91 -0.65
CA HIS A 105 -7.02 -16.03 -0.32
C HIS A 105 -6.60 -15.04 0.77
N ILE A 106 -7.05 -13.81 0.61
CA ILE A 106 -6.88 -12.75 1.60
C ILE A 106 -8.19 -12.01 1.79
N ARG A 107 -8.49 -11.66 3.01
CA ARG A 107 -9.70 -10.91 3.39
C ARG A 107 -9.36 -9.85 4.42
N GLY A 108 -10.07 -8.75 4.39
CA GLY A 108 -9.99 -7.73 5.43
C GLY A 108 -11.16 -7.85 6.41
N LEU A 109 -10.89 -7.58 7.68
CA LEU A 109 -11.88 -7.49 8.73
C LEU A 109 -11.81 -6.10 9.35
N GLU A 110 -12.88 -5.33 9.21
CA GLU A 110 -13.00 -4.03 9.85
C GLU A 110 -13.05 -4.18 11.38
N PRO A 111 -12.56 -3.20 12.17
CA PRO A 111 -12.46 -3.32 13.63
C PRO A 111 -13.78 -3.60 14.34
N SER A 112 -14.90 -3.15 13.79
CA SER A 112 -16.25 -3.35 14.35
C SER A 112 -17.04 -4.48 13.69
N ALA A 113 -16.50 -5.12 12.68
CA ALA A 113 -17.16 -6.20 11.95
C ALA A 113 -16.82 -7.57 12.54
N ILE A 114 -17.76 -8.49 12.44
CA ILE A 114 -17.57 -9.91 12.81
C ILE A 114 -17.46 -10.81 11.57
N ILE A 115 -17.81 -10.29 10.41
CA ILE A 115 -17.76 -11.01 9.14
C ILE A 115 -16.68 -10.37 8.28
N PRO A 116 -15.67 -11.14 7.83
CA PRO A 116 -14.66 -10.64 6.92
C PRO A 116 -15.25 -10.18 5.59
N GLY A 117 -14.61 -9.21 4.98
CA GLY A 117 -14.95 -8.72 3.65
C GLY A 117 -14.77 -9.75 2.53
N PRO A 118 -14.89 -9.32 1.27
CA PRO A 118 -14.78 -10.21 0.12
C PRO A 118 -13.39 -10.87 0.04
N ILE A 119 -13.35 -12.04 -0.64
CA ILE A 119 -12.11 -12.74 -0.91
C ILE A 119 -11.37 -12.02 -2.03
N CYS A 120 -10.09 -11.76 -1.80
CA CYS A 120 -9.14 -11.28 -2.77
C CYS A 120 -7.96 -12.26 -2.87
N PHE A 121 -7.03 -12.03 -3.80
CA PHE A 121 -5.97 -12.99 -4.08
C PHE A 121 -4.60 -12.32 -4.01
N LEU A 122 -3.66 -12.98 -3.34
CA LEU A 122 -2.26 -12.59 -3.36
C LEU A 122 -1.69 -12.67 -4.79
N GLY A 123 -0.84 -11.74 -5.12
CA GLY A 123 0.04 -11.79 -6.27
C GLY A 123 1.38 -12.44 -5.94
N GLU A 124 2.39 -12.23 -6.77
CA GLU A 124 3.75 -12.66 -6.49
C GLU A 124 4.41 -11.75 -5.45
N TRP A 125 5.40 -12.31 -4.76
CA TRP A 125 6.20 -11.60 -3.75
C TRP A 125 7.52 -11.13 -4.35
N VAL A 126 7.78 -9.83 -4.26
CA VAL A 126 9.03 -9.22 -4.72
C VAL A 126 9.90 -8.88 -3.51
N PRO A 127 11.11 -9.46 -3.41
CA PRO A 127 12.03 -9.08 -2.34
C PRO A 127 12.75 -7.77 -2.64
N TYR A 128 12.78 -6.89 -1.67
CA TYR A 128 13.57 -5.66 -1.68
C TYR A 128 14.66 -5.73 -0.62
N ARG A 129 15.92 -5.62 -1.02
CA ARG A 129 17.08 -5.71 -0.13
C ARG A 129 17.96 -4.48 -0.25
N LYS A 130 18.61 -4.12 0.85
CA LYS A 130 19.68 -3.12 0.80
C LYS A 130 20.87 -3.73 0.04
N PRO A 131 21.56 -2.94 -0.79
CA PRO A 131 22.76 -3.41 -1.49
C PRO A 131 23.90 -3.73 -0.51
#